data_9b10343a3b6e84493cabd40d16de724a
#
_entry.id   9b10343a3b6e84493cabd40d16de724a
#
_cell.length_a   1.000
_cell.length_b   1.000
_cell.length_c   1.000
_cell.angle_alpha   90.00
_cell.angle_beta   90.00
_cell.angle_gamma   90.00
#
_symmetry.space_group_name_H-M   'P 1'
#
loop_
_entity.id
_entity.type
_entity.pdbx_description
1 polymer ?
#
loop_
_entity_poly.entity_id
_entity_poly.type
_entity_poly.pdbx_seq_one_letter_code
_entity_poly.pdbx_strand_id
1 'polypeptide(L)'
;GSEMCIRDRANRGYAAYANNKVMTASPAELTLMLYEGAIKFANIAIEASEAKDIQKAHDNIMKVERIIEEFQSTLNHKYPVAKDFDEVYNYLLVRLQEANIKKDKEIMEEVLKHLRTMRDTWKQVMKLAHTQQ
;
A
#
# COMPACT_ATOMS: atom_id res chain seq x y z
N GLY A 1 15.12 -15.06 5.30
CA GLY A 1 15.85 -14.04 4.59
C GLY A 1 15.52 -12.65 5.03
N SER A 2 16.21 -11.68 4.45
CA SER A 2 16.01 -10.27 4.79
C SER A 2 14.59 -9.76 4.48
N GLU A 3 13.93 -10.35 3.50
CA GLU A 3 12.56 -9.99 3.15
C GLU A 3 11.56 -10.38 4.23
N MET A 4 11.72 -11.55 4.83
CA MET A 4 10.88 -11.97 5.95
C MET A 4 11.10 -11.09 7.17
N CYS A 5 12.34 -10.68 7.45
CA CYS A 5 12.64 -9.77 8.55
C CYS A 5 12.01 -8.39 8.37
N ILE A 6 11.94 -7.88 7.14
CA ILE A 6 11.31 -6.59 6.85
C ILE A 6 9.79 -6.70 6.94
N ARG A 7 9.21 -7.79 6.44
CA ARG A 7 7.80 -8.09 6.62
C ARG A 7 7.44 -8.21 8.10
N ASP A 8 8.24 -8.92 8.87
CA ASP A 8 8.04 -9.07 10.31
C ASP A 8 8.15 -7.73 11.04
N ARG A 9 9.09 -6.87 10.64
CA ARG A 9 9.21 -5.54 11.23
C ARG A 9 8.03 -4.64 10.92
N ALA A 10 7.56 -4.67 9.68
CA ALA A 10 6.36 -3.92 9.29
C ALA A 10 5.14 -4.45 10.03
N ASN A 11 4.99 -5.77 10.13
CA ASN A 11 3.90 -6.41 10.85
C ASN A 11 3.99 -6.17 12.36
N ARG A 12 5.19 -6.18 12.94
CA ARG A 12 5.41 -5.85 14.36
C ARG A 12 5.10 -4.39 14.64
N GLY A 13 5.46 -3.48 13.75
CA GLY A 13 5.11 -2.08 13.86
C GLY A 13 3.60 -1.88 13.85
N TYR A 14 2.91 -2.56 12.96
CA TYR A 14 1.45 -2.59 12.93
C TYR A 14 0.86 -3.27 14.16
N ALA A 15 1.41 -4.40 14.58
CA ALA A 15 0.95 -5.13 15.75
C ALA A 15 1.15 -4.32 17.03
N ALA A 16 2.26 -3.61 17.18
CA ALA A 16 2.50 -2.74 18.31
C ALA A 16 1.54 -1.55 18.35
N TYR A 17 1.15 -1.05 17.17
CA TYR A 17 0.27 0.10 17.04
C TYR A 17 -1.21 -0.28 17.14
N ALA A 18 -1.60 -1.48 16.72
CA ALA A 18 -2.99 -1.89 16.58
C ALA A 18 -3.21 -3.36 16.98
N ASN A 19 -2.55 -3.82 18.04
CA ASN A 19 -2.55 -5.22 18.46
C ASN A 19 -3.93 -5.87 18.47
N ASN A 20 -4.92 -5.18 19.04
CA ASN A 20 -6.28 -5.71 19.14
C ASN A 20 -7.02 -5.64 17.81
N LYS A 21 -6.75 -4.65 16.98
CA LYS A 21 -7.40 -4.49 15.66
C LYS A 21 -6.93 -5.53 14.66
N VAL A 22 -5.62 -5.82 14.62
CA VAL A 22 -5.06 -6.81 13.69
C VAL A 22 -5.56 -8.21 14.05
N MET A 23 -5.60 -8.55 15.34
CA MET A 23 -6.01 -9.86 15.81
C MET A 23 -7.50 -10.17 15.57
N THR A 24 -8.34 -9.13 15.53
CA THR A 24 -9.79 -9.28 15.36
C THR A 24 -10.28 -8.81 13.99
N ALA A 25 -9.41 -8.28 13.15
CA ALA A 25 -9.80 -7.74 11.87
C ALA A 25 -10.23 -8.84 10.89
N SER A 26 -11.29 -8.56 10.14
CA SER A 26 -11.69 -9.39 9.00
C SER A 26 -10.69 -9.22 7.84
N PRO A 27 -10.70 -10.13 6.85
CA PRO A 27 -9.86 -9.94 5.67
C PRO A 27 -10.08 -8.59 4.97
N ALA A 28 -11.33 -8.12 4.92
CA ALA A 28 -11.64 -6.81 4.33
C ALA A 28 -11.02 -5.66 5.12
N GLU A 29 -11.06 -5.74 6.45
CA GLU A 29 -10.45 -4.73 7.33
C GLU A 29 -8.93 -4.75 7.20
N LEU A 30 -8.31 -5.94 7.07
CA LEU A 30 -6.87 -6.05 6.83
C LEU A 30 -6.47 -5.41 5.51
N THR A 31 -7.26 -5.59 4.46
CA THR A 31 -7.01 -4.92 3.17
C THR A 31 -7.06 -3.40 3.33
N LEU A 32 -8.05 -2.89 4.06
CA LEU A 32 -8.14 -1.45 4.34
C LEU A 32 -6.90 -0.96 5.10
N MET A 33 -6.43 -1.71 6.08
CA MET A 33 -5.22 -1.37 6.83
C MET A 33 -4.00 -1.32 5.93
N LEU A 34 -3.90 -2.20 4.92
CA LEU A 34 -2.82 -2.17 3.96
C LEU A 34 -2.87 -0.91 3.09
N TYR A 35 -4.04 -0.49 2.62
CA TYR A 35 -4.17 0.77 1.89
C TYR A 35 -3.75 1.96 2.76
N GLU A 36 -4.18 2.01 4.00
CA GLU A 36 -3.83 3.08 4.92
C GLU A 36 -2.33 3.09 5.22
N GLY A 37 -1.72 1.91 5.34
CA GLY A 37 -0.28 1.77 5.51
C GLY A 37 0.49 2.28 4.29
N ALA A 38 0.05 1.92 3.08
CA ALA A 38 0.67 2.39 1.85
C ALA A 38 0.60 3.92 1.74
N ILE A 39 -0.54 4.51 2.10
CA ILE A 39 -0.72 5.97 2.11
C ILE A 39 0.25 6.62 3.11
N LYS A 40 0.36 6.07 4.30
CA LYS A 40 1.29 6.54 5.33
C LYS A 40 2.73 6.53 4.83
N PHE A 41 3.17 5.42 4.27
CA PHE A 41 4.54 5.28 3.78
C PHE A 41 4.81 6.19 2.58
N ALA A 42 3.82 6.38 1.70
CA ALA A 42 3.93 7.32 0.59
C ALA A 42 4.10 8.76 1.09
N ASN A 43 3.35 9.17 2.11
CA ASN A 43 3.51 10.50 2.72
C ASN A 43 4.90 10.67 3.34
N ILE A 44 5.40 9.65 4.03
CA ILE A 44 6.75 9.70 4.61
C ILE A 44 7.80 9.82 3.51
N ALA A 45 7.63 9.08 2.42
CA ALA A 45 8.55 9.14 1.28
C ALA A 45 8.58 10.54 0.64
N ILE A 46 7.43 11.19 0.52
CA ILE A 46 7.32 12.55 -0.01
C ILE A 46 8.09 13.53 0.90
N GLU A 47 7.83 13.48 2.20
CA GLU A 47 8.52 14.33 3.17
C GLU A 47 10.02 14.10 3.16
N ALA A 48 10.44 12.84 3.10
CA ALA A 48 11.85 12.48 3.06
C ALA A 48 12.52 12.98 1.77
N SER A 49 11.83 12.91 0.63
CA SER A 49 12.34 13.43 -0.65
C SER A 49 12.53 14.94 -0.60
N GLU A 50 11.59 15.66 0.01
CA GLU A 50 11.69 17.11 0.20
C GLU A 50 12.86 17.48 1.11
N ALA A 51 13.08 16.69 2.16
CA ALA A 51 14.16 16.90 3.11
C ALA A 51 15.51 16.36 2.60
N LYS A 52 15.53 15.78 1.40
CA LYS A 52 16.71 15.15 0.79
C LYS A 52 17.29 14.01 1.63
N ASP A 53 16.44 13.38 2.42
CA ASP A 53 16.78 12.15 3.14
C ASP A 53 16.56 10.96 2.21
N ILE A 54 17.57 10.67 1.42
CA ILE A 54 17.50 9.69 0.33
C ILE A 54 17.21 8.29 0.85
N GLN A 55 17.86 7.90 1.94
CA GLN A 55 17.68 6.56 2.50
C GLN A 55 16.25 6.36 3.04
N LYS A 56 15.73 7.34 3.76
CA LYS A 56 14.37 7.29 4.30
C LYS A 56 13.34 7.28 3.18
N ALA A 57 13.55 8.07 2.12
CA ALA A 57 12.68 8.06 0.95
C ALA A 57 12.69 6.67 0.29
N HIS A 58 13.87 6.11 0.05
CA HIS A 58 14.01 4.78 -0.54
C HIS A 58 13.29 3.71 0.29
N ASP A 59 13.54 3.67 1.59
CA ASP A 59 12.97 2.65 2.47
C ASP A 59 11.43 2.70 2.45
N ASN A 60 10.86 3.90 2.45
CA ASN A 60 9.41 4.05 2.47
C ASN A 60 8.77 3.79 1.10
N ILE A 61 9.44 4.13 0.00
CA ILE A 61 8.99 3.75 -1.34
C ILE A 61 8.96 2.21 -1.46
N MET A 62 10.00 1.53 -0.97
CA MET A 62 10.05 0.08 -0.99
C MET A 62 8.90 -0.56 -0.19
N LYS A 63 8.51 0.05 0.92
CA LYS A 63 7.36 -0.42 1.71
C LYS A 63 6.06 -0.31 0.93
N VAL A 64 5.87 0.79 0.19
CA VAL A 64 4.69 0.94 -0.68
C VAL A 64 4.70 -0.14 -1.78
N GLU A 65 5.84 -0.36 -2.44
CA GLU A 65 5.96 -1.40 -3.47
C GLU A 65 5.57 -2.77 -2.94
N ARG A 66 5.99 -3.13 -1.74
CA ARG A 66 5.67 -4.41 -1.13
C ARG A 66 4.19 -4.58 -0.86
N ILE A 67 3.52 -3.52 -0.45
CA ILE A 67 2.07 -3.56 -0.24
C ILE A 67 1.36 -3.80 -1.59
N ILE A 68 1.78 -3.11 -2.65
CA ILE A 68 1.22 -3.32 -3.98
C ILE A 68 1.45 -4.76 -4.46
N GLU A 69 2.65 -5.28 -4.27
CA GLU A 69 2.97 -6.68 -4.61
C GLU A 69 2.09 -7.66 -3.82
N GLU A 70 1.80 -7.37 -2.56
CA GLU A 70 0.89 -8.17 -1.74
C GLU A 70 -0.52 -8.17 -2.35
N PHE A 71 -1.01 -7.03 -2.79
CA PHE A 71 -2.30 -6.97 -3.49
C PHE A 71 -2.30 -7.83 -4.75
N GLN A 72 -1.21 -7.79 -5.54
CA GLN A 72 -1.10 -8.62 -6.74
C GLN A 72 -1.12 -10.11 -6.39
N SER A 73 -0.43 -10.50 -5.33
CA SER A 73 -0.31 -11.90 -4.94
C SER A 73 -1.63 -12.50 -4.44
N THR A 74 -2.51 -11.67 -3.89
CA THR A 74 -3.81 -12.11 -3.36
C THR A 74 -4.96 -11.93 -4.34
N LEU A 75 -4.69 -11.37 -5.52
CA LEU A 75 -5.71 -11.11 -6.53
C LEU A 75 -6.24 -12.42 -7.11
N ASN A 76 -7.57 -12.56 -7.11
CA ASN A 76 -8.22 -13.77 -7.63
C ASN A 76 -8.50 -13.62 -9.12
N HIS A 77 -7.69 -14.26 -9.94
CA HIS A 77 -7.75 -14.18 -11.41
C HIS A 77 -8.94 -14.92 -12.02
N LYS A 78 -9.77 -15.58 -11.22
CA LYS A 78 -11.05 -16.12 -11.69
C LYS A 78 -12.03 -15.04 -12.09
N TYR A 79 -11.91 -13.86 -11.52
CA TYR A 79 -12.77 -12.73 -11.85
C TYR A 79 -12.17 -11.92 -13.01
N PRO A 80 -12.98 -11.61 -14.06
CA PRO A 80 -12.46 -10.82 -15.19
C PRO A 80 -11.86 -9.47 -14.80
N VAL A 81 -12.40 -8.84 -13.76
CA VAL A 81 -11.94 -7.54 -13.26
C VAL A 81 -10.51 -7.60 -12.69
N ALA A 82 -10.02 -8.79 -12.35
CA ALA A 82 -8.67 -8.96 -11.80
C ALA A 82 -7.59 -8.45 -12.76
N LYS A 83 -7.80 -8.62 -14.07
CA LYS A 83 -6.87 -8.10 -15.08
C LYS A 83 -6.73 -6.58 -14.99
N ASP A 84 -7.83 -5.88 -14.80
CA ASP A 84 -7.84 -4.42 -14.71
C ASP A 84 -7.12 -3.95 -13.45
N PHE A 85 -7.36 -4.61 -12.33
CA PHE A 85 -6.63 -4.31 -11.08
C PHE A 85 -5.13 -4.57 -11.23
N ASP A 86 -4.76 -5.67 -11.87
CA ASP A 86 -3.36 -6.01 -12.07
C ASP A 86 -2.65 -4.97 -12.94
N GLU A 87 -3.32 -4.45 -13.95
CA GLU A 87 -2.79 -3.36 -14.78
C GLU A 87 -2.51 -2.10 -13.96
N VAL A 88 -3.43 -1.73 -13.07
CA VAL A 88 -3.24 -0.58 -12.17
C VAL A 88 -2.07 -0.82 -11.22
N TYR A 89 -1.98 -2.01 -10.64
CA TYR A 89 -0.87 -2.34 -9.75
C TYR A 89 0.48 -2.28 -10.48
N ASN A 90 0.55 -2.83 -11.68
CA ASN A 90 1.77 -2.76 -12.49
C ASN A 90 2.15 -1.32 -12.82
N TYR A 91 1.19 -0.49 -13.17
CA TYR A 91 1.42 0.93 -13.41
C TYR A 91 2.00 1.62 -12.17
N LEU A 92 1.40 1.37 -11.00
CA LEU A 92 1.88 1.95 -9.75
C LEU A 92 3.29 1.49 -9.42
N LEU A 93 3.63 0.23 -9.65
CA LEU A 93 4.98 -0.29 -9.42
C LEU A 93 6.01 0.40 -10.32
N VAL A 94 5.69 0.61 -11.59
CA VAL A 94 6.56 1.32 -12.52
C VAL A 94 6.78 2.76 -12.07
N ARG A 95 5.71 3.45 -11.66
CA ARG A 95 5.82 4.82 -11.16
C ARG A 95 6.63 4.90 -9.86
N LEU A 96 6.44 3.94 -8.96
CA LEU A 96 7.22 3.87 -7.71
C LEU A 96 8.71 3.66 -7.99
N GLN A 97 9.05 2.80 -8.93
CA GLN A 97 10.45 2.60 -9.34
C GLN A 97 11.06 3.89 -9.89
N GLU A 98 10.31 4.59 -10.74
CA GLU A 98 10.76 5.87 -11.30
C GLU A 98 10.92 6.93 -10.21
N ALA A 99 9.95 7.01 -9.30
CA ALA A 99 10.02 7.92 -8.15
C ALA A 99 11.25 7.63 -7.29
N ASN A 100 11.57 6.34 -7.11
CA ASN A 100 12.71 5.94 -6.29
C ASN A 100 14.05 6.31 -6.96
N ILE A 101 14.17 6.10 -8.26
CA ILE A 101 15.38 6.45 -9.00
C ILE A 101 15.64 7.95 -8.96
N LYS A 102 14.60 8.75 -9.18
CA LYS A 102 14.70 10.22 -9.26
C LYS A 102 14.53 10.92 -7.92
N LYS A 103 14.02 10.20 -6.91
CA LYS A 103 13.54 10.79 -5.65
C LYS A 103 12.56 11.94 -5.90
N ASP A 104 11.66 11.72 -6.87
CA ASP A 104 10.72 12.72 -7.37
C ASP A 104 9.42 12.67 -6.54
N LYS A 105 9.20 13.74 -5.77
CA LYS A 105 7.99 13.84 -4.92
C LYS A 105 6.71 13.94 -5.75
N GLU A 106 6.77 14.53 -6.94
CA GLU A 106 5.58 14.69 -7.78
C GLU A 106 5.06 13.36 -8.28
N ILE A 107 5.96 12.43 -8.62
CA ILE A 107 5.59 11.07 -8.97
C ILE A 107 4.98 10.37 -7.75
N MET A 108 5.56 10.57 -6.58
CA MET A 108 5.01 10.01 -5.34
C MET A 108 3.63 10.60 -4.99
N GLU A 109 3.40 11.86 -5.27
CA GLU A 109 2.09 12.48 -5.08
C GLU A 109 1.03 11.89 -6.01
N GLU A 110 1.40 11.57 -7.25
CA GLU A 110 0.52 10.85 -8.17
C GLU A 110 0.16 9.48 -7.62
N VAL A 111 1.16 8.72 -7.16
CA VAL A 111 0.93 7.41 -6.54
C VAL A 111 0.02 7.53 -5.33
N LEU A 112 0.26 8.51 -4.48
CA LEU A 112 -0.54 8.77 -3.28
C LEU A 112 -2.01 9.05 -3.64
N LYS A 113 -2.25 9.83 -4.68
CA LYS A 113 -3.60 10.11 -5.17
C LYS A 113 -4.32 8.83 -5.58
N HIS A 114 -3.66 7.95 -6.31
CA HIS A 114 -4.21 6.64 -6.68
C HIS A 114 -4.53 5.78 -5.46
N LEU A 115 -3.61 5.74 -4.50
CA LEU A 115 -3.80 4.97 -3.26
C LEU A 115 -5.01 5.47 -2.47
N ARG A 116 -5.19 6.78 -2.38
CA ARG A 116 -6.35 7.37 -1.70
C ARG A 116 -7.65 7.00 -2.40
N THR A 117 -7.67 7.07 -3.73
CA THR A 117 -8.84 6.68 -4.52
C THR A 117 -9.18 5.21 -4.30
N MET A 118 -8.18 4.34 -4.31
CA MET A 118 -8.37 2.91 -4.09
C MET A 118 -8.89 2.63 -2.69
N ARG A 119 -8.33 3.30 -1.68
CA ARG A 119 -8.81 3.19 -0.29
C ARG A 119 -10.28 3.59 -0.18
N ASP A 120 -10.63 4.73 -0.75
CA ASP A 120 -12.01 5.25 -0.65
C ASP A 120 -12.98 4.33 -1.38
N THR A 121 -12.60 3.81 -2.53
CA THR A 121 -13.40 2.81 -3.25
C THR A 121 -13.58 1.55 -2.40
N TRP A 122 -12.51 1.08 -1.76
CA TRP A 122 -12.58 -0.10 -0.89
C TRP A 122 -13.52 0.11 0.29
N LYS A 123 -13.46 1.29 0.92
CA LYS A 123 -14.39 1.64 2.01
C LYS A 123 -15.84 1.56 1.55
N GLN A 124 -16.15 2.02 0.33
CA GLN A 124 -17.49 1.92 -0.21
C GLN A 124 -17.91 0.47 -0.47
N VAL A 125 -16.98 -0.34 -1.00
CA VAL A 125 -17.22 -1.77 -1.18
C VAL A 125 -17.56 -2.45 0.15
N MET A 126 -16.79 -2.17 1.19
CA MET A 126 -17.03 -2.71 2.54
C MET A 126 -18.40 -2.29 3.08
N LYS A 127 -18.75 -1.03 2.87
CA LYS A 127 -20.03 -0.47 3.33
C LYS A 127 -21.22 -1.14 2.63
N LEU A 128 -21.13 -1.33 1.30
CA LEU A 128 -22.16 -2.00 0.52
C LEU A 128 -22.29 -3.46 0.91
N ALA A 129 -21.20 -4.17 1.11
CA ALA A 129 -21.20 -5.56 1.55
C ALA A 129 -21.89 -5.70 2.92
N HIS A 130 -21.64 -4.73 3.82
CA HIS A 130 -22.24 -4.73 5.15
C HIS A 130 -23.74 -4.47 5.11
N THR A 131 -24.22 -3.61 4.23
CA THR A 131 -25.64 -3.30 4.09
C THR A 131 -26.45 -4.40 3.42
N GLN A 132 -25.80 -5.33 2.71
CA GLN A 132 -26.46 -6.47 2.06
C GLN A 132 -26.65 -7.68 3.00
N GLN A 133 -26.11 -7.61 4.18
CA GLN A 133 -26.32 -8.59 5.22
C GLN A 133 -27.48 -8.15 6.12
#